data_f7258748de8dc04f80f6a0716537a453
#
_entry.id   f7258748de8dc04f80f6a0716537a453
#
_cell.length_a   1.000
_cell.length_b   1.000
_cell.length_c   1.000
_cell.angle_alpha   90.00
_cell.angle_beta   90.00
_cell.angle_gamma   90.00
#
_symmetry.space_group_name_H-M   'P 1'
#
loop_
_entity.id
_entity.type
_entity.pdbx_description
1 polymer ?
#
loop_
_entity_poly.entity_id
_entity_poly.type
_entity_poly.pdbx_seq_one_letter_code
_entity_poly.pdbx_strand_id
1 'polypeptide(L)'
;MAKQDLILLHAPSVYDFRKEFLFYGPVSDLVPSTPVFEMYPFGFMTIAAHLQSNGYKVRIVNLASMMLNDSDMDVDSFLAKLDADVFGIDLHWLPHAQGSLEVAKLLRSIHPQSKLLFGGYSSTYYHDELIRYPQVDLVMRGDSTEVPMLKLMAALENDRDLHDVPNLSWK
;
A
#
# COMPACT_ATOMS: atom_id res chain seq x y z
N MET A 1 8.11 -8.80 15.23
CA MET A 1 6.75 -8.31 15.59
C MET A 1 5.79 -9.48 15.44
N ALA A 2 4.57 -9.39 16.04
CA ALA A 2 3.57 -10.44 15.78
C ALA A 2 3.08 -10.33 14.33
N LYS A 3 2.87 -11.48 13.67
CA LYS A 3 2.35 -11.57 12.31
C LYS A 3 0.97 -10.92 12.20
N GLN A 4 0.76 -10.17 11.14
CA GLN A 4 -0.52 -9.54 10.77
C GLN A 4 -1.13 -10.27 9.58
N ASP A 5 -2.44 -10.20 9.44
CA ASP A 5 -3.10 -10.68 8.21
C ASP A 5 -2.96 -9.63 7.11
N LEU A 6 -3.03 -8.34 7.48
CA LEU A 6 -2.88 -7.20 6.58
C LEU A 6 -2.07 -6.08 7.22
N ILE A 7 -1.10 -5.54 6.49
CA ILE A 7 -0.49 -4.23 6.80
C ILE A 7 -0.88 -3.24 5.71
N LEU A 8 -1.59 -2.17 6.10
CA LEU A 8 -1.86 -1.03 5.23
C LEU A 8 -0.70 -0.04 5.35
N LEU A 9 0.00 0.21 4.26
CA LEU A 9 1.23 0.98 4.24
C LEU A 9 1.09 2.19 3.33
N HIS A 10 1.32 3.37 3.90
CA HIS A 10 1.43 4.62 3.15
C HIS A 10 2.90 4.89 2.83
N ALA A 11 3.22 4.82 1.54
CA ALA A 11 4.55 5.12 1.02
C ALA A 11 4.74 6.63 0.84
N PRO A 12 5.98 7.15 0.87
CA PRO A 12 6.24 8.54 0.50
C PRO A 12 5.93 8.77 -0.98
N SER A 13 5.69 10.03 -1.37
CA SER A 13 5.49 10.40 -2.77
C SER A 13 6.68 10.04 -3.64
N VAL A 14 7.89 10.24 -3.13
CA VAL A 14 9.15 9.87 -3.76
C VAL A 14 9.98 9.01 -2.80
N TYR A 15 10.35 7.84 -3.21
CA TYR A 15 11.28 6.99 -2.47
C TYR A 15 12.66 6.99 -3.15
N ASP A 16 13.75 7.42 -2.50
CA ASP A 16 13.81 7.95 -1.13
C ASP A 16 14.00 9.48 -1.19
N PHE A 17 12.98 10.25 -0.83
CA PHE A 17 12.99 11.72 -0.88
C PHE A 17 14.11 12.37 -0.05
N ARG A 18 14.73 11.64 0.87
CA ARG A 18 15.85 12.10 1.69
C ARG A 18 17.17 12.10 0.90
N LYS A 19 17.23 11.37 -0.22
CA LYS A 19 18.43 11.15 -1.06
C LYS A 19 18.28 11.71 -2.46
N GLU A 20 17.06 11.70 -3.00
CA GLU A 20 16.81 12.00 -4.41
C GLU A 20 15.67 13.01 -4.56
N PHE A 21 15.87 13.98 -5.43
CA PHE A 21 14.81 14.85 -5.93
C PHE A 21 14.37 14.32 -7.30
N LEU A 22 13.09 13.97 -7.42
CA LEU A 22 12.50 13.60 -8.69
C LEU A 22 11.54 14.71 -9.12
N PHE A 23 11.81 15.30 -10.29
CA PHE A 23 10.95 16.33 -10.87
C PHE A 23 10.01 15.67 -11.88
N TYR A 24 8.72 15.56 -11.51
CA TYR A 24 7.69 15.00 -12.40
C TYR A 24 6.88 16.08 -13.12
N GLY A 25 7.38 17.31 -13.16
CA GLY A 25 6.69 18.46 -13.73
C GLY A 25 6.01 19.36 -12.70
N PRO A 26 5.17 20.32 -13.11
CA PRO A 26 4.69 21.41 -12.24
C PRO A 26 3.97 21.00 -10.97
N VAL A 27 3.35 19.81 -10.97
CA VAL A 27 2.62 19.31 -9.78
C VAL A 27 3.57 18.70 -8.77
N SER A 28 4.62 18.03 -9.22
CA SER A 28 5.62 17.41 -8.34
C SER A 28 6.57 18.41 -7.71
N ASP A 29 6.83 19.55 -8.39
CA ASP A 29 7.61 20.66 -7.82
C ASP A 29 6.90 21.32 -6.63
N LEU A 30 5.58 21.19 -6.55
CA LEU A 30 4.76 21.74 -5.47
C LEU A 30 4.59 20.79 -4.29
N VAL A 31 5.12 19.57 -4.41
CA VAL A 31 4.91 18.52 -3.42
C VAL A 31 6.24 17.99 -2.86
N PRO A 32 6.98 18.84 -2.11
CA PRO A 32 7.97 18.28 -1.23
C PRO A 32 7.25 17.39 -0.22
N SER A 33 7.82 16.25 0.11
CA SER A 33 7.29 15.41 1.20
C SER A 33 7.15 16.23 2.47
N THR A 34 5.91 16.50 2.85
CA THR A 34 5.55 17.28 4.03
C THR A 34 4.54 16.50 4.86
N PRO A 35 4.44 16.74 6.18
CA PRO A 35 3.49 16.00 7.03
C PRO A 35 2.02 16.11 6.58
N VAL A 36 1.65 17.22 5.92
CA VAL A 36 0.28 17.42 5.40
C VAL A 36 0.05 16.61 4.14
N PHE A 37 1.06 16.50 3.29
CA PHE A 37 0.95 15.76 2.03
C PHE A 37 1.09 14.25 2.23
N GLU A 38 1.90 13.84 3.19
CA GLU A 38 2.15 12.44 3.51
C GLU A 38 1.19 11.89 4.57
N MET A 39 -0.08 12.33 4.50
CA MET A 39 -1.16 11.72 5.28
C MET A 39 -1.75 10.54 4.52
N TYR A 40 -1.85 9.39 5.19
CA TYR A 40 -2.56 8.26 4.61
C TYR A 40 -4.06 8.53 4.48
N PRO A 41 -4.75 7.93 3.48
CA PRO A 41 -6.17 8.16 3.26
C PRO A 41 -7.05 7.63 4.40
N PHE A 42 -8.15 8.31 4.69
CA PHE A 42 -9.13 7.86 5.70
C PHE A 42 -9.64 6.43 5.47
N GLY A 43 -9.69 5.99 4.21
CA GLY A 43 -10.04 4.62 3.84
C GLY A 43 -9.20 3.55 4.54
N PHE A 44 -7.96 3.85 4.92
CA PHE A 44 -7.14 2.92 5.71
C PHE A 44 -7.77 2.63 7.08
N MET A 45 -8.31 3.67 7.73
CA MET A 45 -8.93 3.51 9.05
C MET A 45 -10.25 2.75 8.96
N THR A 46 -11.08 3.04 7.94
CA THR A 46 -12.37 2.36 7.77
C THR A 46 -12.19 0.90 7.39
N ILE A 47 -11.27 0.60 6.46
CA ILE A 47 -10.90 -0.77 6.09
C ILE A 47 -10.34 -1.52 7.31
N ALA A 48 -9.39 -0.92 8.05
CA ALA A 48 -8.81 -1.55 9.22
C ALA A 48 -9.86 -1.85 10.29
N ALA A 49 -10.73 -0.89 10.62
CA ALA A 49 -11.78 -1.07 11.60
C ALA A 49 -12.77 -2.16 11.17
N HIS A 50 -13.17 -2.19 9.88
CA HIS A 50 -14.09 -3.19 9.36
C HIS A 50 -13.48 -4.60 9.42
N LEU A 51 -12.23 -4.76 8.99
CA LEU A 51 -11.55 -6.05 9.03
C LEU A 51 -11.28 -6.52 10.46
N GLN A 52 -10.87 -5.62 11.36
CA GLN A 52 -10.64 -5.95 12.77
C GLN A 52 -11.94 -6.39 13.46
N SER A 53 -13.08 -5.77 13.14
CA SER A 53 -14.40 -6.19 13.67
C SER A 53 -14.83 -7.58 13.18
N ASN A 54 -14.20 -8.07 12.09
CA ASN A 54 -14.40 -9.41 11.54
C ASN A 54 -13.24 -10.39 11.90
N GLY A 55 -12.39 -10.04 12.89
CA GLY A 55 -11.39 -10.93 13.48
C GLY A 55 -10.00 -10.88 12.85
N TYR A 56 -9.78 -10.07 11.82
CA TYR A 56 -8.47 -9.93 11.18
C TYR A 56 -7.53 -9.02 11.98
N LYS A 57 -6.24 -9.35 11.96
CA LYS A 57 -5.17 -8.52 12.55
C LYS A 57 -4.67 -7.54 11.49
N VAL A 58 -5.04 -6.28 11.64
CA VAL A 58 -4.68 -5.22 10.69
C VAL A 58 -3.85 -4.16 11.38
N ARG A 59 -2.77 -3.75 10.71
CA ARG A 59 -1.90 -2.65 11.15
C ARG A 59 -1.81 -1.59 10.06
N ILE A 60 -1.83 -0.31 10.45
CA ILE A 60 -1.53 0.82 9.57
C ILE A 60 -0.10 1.28 9.84
N VAL A 61 0.65 1.52 8.77
CA VAL A 61 2.02 2.04 8.80
C VAL A 61 2.09 3.25 7.88
N ASN A 62 2.34 4.43 8.43
CA ASN A 62 2.68 5.61 7.64
C ASN A 62 4.20 5.70 7.53
N LEU A 63 4.76 5.04 6.52
CA LEU A 63 6.20 5.01 6.27
C LEU A 63 6.73 6.41 5.96
N ALA A 64 6.00 7.18 5.17
CA ALA A 64 6.36 8.55 4.82
C ALA A 64 6.52 9.43 6.05
N SER A 65 5.56 9.41 6.97
CA SER A 65 5.64 10.16 8.23
C SER A 65 6.81 9.71 9.12
N MET A 66 7.09 8.40 9.15
CA MET A 66 8.25 7.89 9.89
C MET A 66 9.56 8.42 9.32
N MET A 67 9.72 8.41 7.99
CA MET A 67 10.90 8.93 7.30
C MET A 67 11.06 10.44 7.45
N LEU A 68 9.96 11.20 7.55
CA LEU A 68 9.98 12.65 7.80
C LEU A 68 10.43 12.99 9.22
N ASN A 69 10.06 12.15 10.19
CA ASN A 69 10.40 12.37 11.61
C ASN A 69 11.77 11.81 12.00
N ASP A 70 12.30 10.88 11.22
CA ASP A 70 13.61 10.25 11.42
C ASP A 70 14.34 10.15 10.07
N SER A 71 15.22 11.13 9.82
CA SER A 71 16.00 11.20 8.58
C SER A 71 16.99 10.04 8.43
N ASP A 72 17.42 9.46 9.55
CA ASP A 72 18.43 8.40 9.60
C ASP A 72 17.81 7.00 9.65
N MET A 73 16.48 6.92 9.62
CA MET A 73 15.73 5.66 9.64
C MET A 73 16.22 4.71 8.55
N ASP A 74 16.64 3.51 8.94
CA ASP A 74 16.91 2.40 8.03
C ASP A 74 15.59 1.75 7.61
N VAL A 75 15.10 2.12 6.44
CA VAL A 75 13.81 1.66 5.90
C VAL A 75 13.85 0.16 5.61
N ASP A 76 14.94 -0.35 5.05
CA ASP A 76 15.06 -1.77 4.71
C ASP A 76 14.99 -2.64 5.96
N SER A 77 15.74 -2.27 6.99
CA SER A 77 15.69 -2.94 8.31
C SER A 77 14.33 -2.82 8.98
N PHE A 78 13.61 -1.72 8.77
CA PHE A 78 12.25 -1.56 9.30
C PHE A 78 11.27 -2.47 8.56
N LEU A 79 11.26 -2.44 7.23
CA LEU A 79 10.38 -3.27 6.40
C LEU A 79 10.63 -4.76 6.64
N ALA A 80 11.89 -5.16 6.83
CA ALA A 80 12.25 -6.56 7.14
C ALA A 80 11.70 -7.07 8.49
N LYS A 81 11.38 -6.18 9.42
CA LYS A 81 10.76 -6.53 10.71
C LYS A 81 9.24 -6.65 10.65
N LEU A 82 8.63 -6.18 9.56
CA LEU A 82 7.20 -6.37 9.32
C LEU A 82 6.95 -7.82 8.93
N ASP A 83 5.79 -8.35 9.32
CA ASP A 83 5.39 -9.71 8.97
C ASP A 83 3.88 -9.70 8.71
N ALA A 84 3.49 -9.95 7.46
CA ALA A 84 2.10 -9.96 7.04
C ALA A 84 1.87 -10.89 5.84
N ASP A 85 0.66 -11.45 5.75
CA ASP A 85 0.24 -12.21 4.56
C ASP A 85 -0.02 -11.27 3.37
N VAL A 86 -0.56 -10.08 3.65
CA VAL A 86 -0.87 -9.06 2.65
C VAL A 86 -0.28 -7.71 3.07
N PHE A 87 0.38 -7.03 2.14
CA PHE A 87 0.73 -5.61 2.25
C PHE A 87 -0.17 -4.83 1.29
N GLY A 88 -1.03 -3.97 1.85
CA GLY A 88 -1.86 -3.04 1.10
C GLY A 88 -1.16 -1.69 1.00
N ILE A 89 -0.85 -1.25 -0.21
CA ILE A 89 -0.15 0.01 -0.48
C ILE A 89 -1.14 0.97 -1.11
N ASP A 90 -1.26 2.18 -0.56
CA ASP A 90 -2.11 3.18 -1.19
C ASP A 90 -1.41 3.84 -2.38
N LEU A 91 -2.19 4.05 -3.42
CA LEU A 91 -1.91 4.97 -4.49
C LEU A 91 -3.16 5.84 -4.69
N HIS A 92 -3.41 6.69 -3.69
CA HIS A 92 -4.57 7.58 -3.69
C HIS A 92 -4.36 8.72 -4.68
N TRP A 93 -3.20 9.35 -4.67
CA TRP A 93 -2.84 10.41 -5.59
C TRP A 93 -1.71 9.98 -6.51
N LEU A 94 -1.83 10.30 -7.80
CA LEU A 94 -0.83 9.94 -8.81
C LEU A 94 0.61 10.39 -8.48
N PRO A 95 0.85 11.55 -7.84
CA PRO A 95 2.20 11.92 -7.39
C PRO A 95 2.89 10.91 -6.47
N HIS A 96 2.14 10.03 -5.78
CA HIS A 96 2.71 8.95 -4.96
C HIS A 96 3.12 7.70 -5.77
N ALA A 97 2.92 7.69 -7.09
CA ALA A 97 3.14 6.48 -7.90
C ALA A 97 4.58 5.96 -7.82
N GLN A 98 5.56 6.87 -7.90
CA GLN A 98 6.97 6.47 -7.83
C GLN A 98 7.29 5.82 -6.47
N GLY A 99 6.99 6.49 -5.37
CA GLY A 99 7.30 5.98 -4.04
C GLY A 99 6.54 4.70 -3.71
N SER A 100 5.25 4.62 -4.05
CA SER A 100 4.45 3.42 -3.84
C SER A 100 5.01 2.22 -4.61
N LEU A 101 5.43 2.39 -5.86
CA LEU A 101 6.00 1.32 -6.68
C LEU A 101 7.40 0.89 -6.21
N GLU A 102 8.26 1.83 -5.78
CA GLU A 102 9.59 1.49 -5.25
C GLU A 102 9.48 0.80 -3.88
N VAL A 103 8.60 1.25 -3.00
CA VAL A 103 8.34 0.56 -1.73
C VAL A 103 7.76 -0.84 -1.97
N ALA A 104 6.86 -1.00 -2.94
CA ALA A 104 6.37 -2.33 -3.33
C ALA A 104 7.49 -3.25 -3.82
N LYS A 105 8.44 -2.71 -4.59
CA LYS A 105 9.61 -3.47 -5.08
C LYS A 105 10.51 -3.92 -3.93
N LEU A 106 10.75 -3.06 -2.93
CA LEU A 106 11.47 -3.43 -1.72
C LEU A 106 10.73 -4.53 -0.95
N LEU A 107 9.43 -4.35 -0.70
CA LEU A 107 8.60 -5.35 -0.02
C LEU A 107 8.62 -6.69 -0.76
N ARG A 108 8.56 -6.69 -2.09
CA ARG A 108 8.66 -7.92 -2.89
C ARG A 108 10.01 -8.63 -2.69
N SER A 109 11.10 -7.88 -2.59
CA SER A 109 12.43 -8.46 -2.36
C SER A 109 12.59 -9.03 -0.95
N ILE A 110 12.00 -8.38 0.05
CA ILE A 110 12.11 -8.75 1.46
C ILE A 110 11.09 -9.84 1.83
N HIS A 111 9.85 -9.72 1.33
CA HIS A 111 8.73 -10.62 1.61
C HIS A 111 8.18 -11.26 0.33
N PRO A 112 8.95 -12.17 -0.32
CA PRO A 112 8.57 -12.71 -1.63
C PRO A 112 7.27 -13.52 -1.64
N GLN A 113 6.83 -14.01 -0.48
CA GLN A 113 5.62 -14.83 -0.35
C GLN A 113 4.36 -14.02 -0.01
N SER A 114 4.52 -12.79 0.48
CA SER A 114 3.38 -11.93 0.80
C SER A 114 2.72 -11.39 -0.46
N LYS A 115 1.40 -11.23 -0.43
CA LYS A 115 0.66 -10.57 -1.52
C LYS A 115 0.80 -9.06 -1.42
N LEU A 116 1.07 -8.40 -2.55
CA LEU A 116 1.14 -6.94 -2.64
C LEU A 116 -0.11 -6.42 -3.36
N LEU A 117 -0.91 -5.67 -2.60
CA LEU A 117 -2.19 -5.11 -3.00
C LEU A 117 -2.08 -3.59 -3.13
N PHE A 118 -2.53 -3.04 -4.24
CA PHE A 118 -2.68 -1.60 -4.41
C PHE A 118 -4.15 -1.18 -4.27
N GLY A 119 -4.38 0.02 -3.74
CA GLY A 119 -5.72 0.62 -3.63
C GLY A 119 -5.67 2.14 -3.69
N GLY A 120 -6.85 2.77 -3.77
CA GLY A 120 -7.01 4.22 -3.86
C GLY A 120 -7.45 4.69 -5.25
N TYR A 121 -7.69 6.01 -5.38
CA TYR A 121 -8.26 6.59 -6.62
C TYR A 121 -7.38 6.36 -7.84
N SER A 122 -6.09 6.68 -7.74
CA SER A 122 -5.19 6.48 -8.88
C SER A 122 -5.00 5.01 -9.22
N SER A 123 -4.99 4.12 -8.20
CA SER A 123 -5.01 2.67 -8.44
C SER A 123 -6.26 2.23 -9.20
N THR A 124 -7.42 2.83 -8.89
CA THR A 124 -8.67 2.52 -9.57
C THR A 124 -8.63 2.91 -11.05
N TYR A 125 -8.08 4.08 -11.37
CA TYR A 125 -7.97 4.54 -12.75
C TYR A 125 -6.92 3.80 -13.56
N TYR A 126 -5.79 3.45 -12.94
CA TYR A 126 -4.63 2.85 -13.61
C TYR A 126 -4.45 1.37 -13.26
N HIS A 127 -5.54 0.66 -12.92
CA HIS A 127 -5.44 -0.75 -12.47
C HIS A 127 -4.86 -1.68 -13.54
N ASP A 128 -5.15 -1.44 -14.82
CA ASP A 128 -4.64 -2.24 -15.95
C ASP A 128 -3.14 -2.05 -16.17
N GLU A 129 -2.62 -0.86 -15.89
CA GLU A 129 -1.20 -0.57 -15.92
C GLU A 129 -0.49 -1.10 -14.68
N LEU A 130 -1.07 -0.85 -13.50
CA LEU A 130 -0.49 -1.28 -12.21
C LEU A 130 -0.34 -2.79 -12.13
N ILE A 131 -1.34 -3.54 -12.55
CA ILE A 131 -1.29 -5.01 -12.47
C ILE A 131 -0.18 -5.63 -13.34
N ARG A 132 0.36 -4.90 -14.31
CA ARG A 132 1.47 -5.37 -15.16
C ARG A 132 2.84 -5.29 -14.46
N TYR A 133 2.96 -4.49 -13.40
CA TYR A 133 4.23 -4.41 -12.65
C TYR A 133 4.50 -5.72 -11.91
N PRO A 134 5.72 -6.29 -12.01
CA PRO A 134 6.02 -7.61 -11.43
C PRO A 134 5.81 -7.68 -9.92
N GLN A 135 5.95 -6.56 -9.21
CA GLN A 135 5.75 -6.47 -7.76
C GLN A 135 4.29 -6.31 -7.35
N VAL A 136 3.34 -6.12 -8.26
CA VAL A 136 1.91 -5.95 -7.94
C VAL A 136 1.16 -7.25 -8.19
N ASP A 137 0.50 -7.80 -7.18
CA ASP A 137 -0.33 -9.02 -7.33
C ASP A 137 -1.81 -8.69 -7.49
N LEU A 138 -2.28 -7.65 -6.79
CA LEU A 138 -3.69 -7.33 -6.61
C LEU A 138 -3.89 -5.82 -6.72
N VAL A 139 -5.01 -5.40 -7.32
CA VAL A 139 -5.45 -3.99 -7.30
C VAL A 139 -6.93 -3.96 -6.91
N MET A 140 -7.24 -3.37 -5.75
CA MET A 140 -8.60 -3.11 -5.29
C MET A 140 -9.07 -1.78 -5.85
N ARG A 141 -10.18 -1.79 -6.58
CA ARG A 141 -10.77 -0.62 -7.23
C ARG A 141 -11.98 -0.09 -6.45
N GLY A 142 -12.23 1.21 -6.56
CA GLY A 142 -13.40 1.88 -6.00
C GLY A 142 -13.12 2.66 -4.72
N ASP A 143 -14.15 3.33 -4.20
CA ASP A 143 -14.07 4.22 -3.04
C ASP A 143 -14.33 3.48 -1.73
N SER A 144 -15.48 2.80 -1.64
CA SER A 144 -15.90 2.05 -0.46
C SER A 144 -15.52 0.59 -0.65
N THR A 145 -14.36 0.22 -0.16
CA THR A 145 -13.77 -1.10 -0.40
C THR A 145 -13.75 -2.01 0.83
N GLU A 146 -14.40 -1.62 1.92
CA GLU A 146 -14.44 -2.39 3.18
C GLU A 146 -14.97 -3.81 2.96
N VAL A 147 -16.13 -3.93 2.30
CA VAL A 147 -16.77 -5.23 2.00
C VAL A 147 -15.97 -6.03 0.96
N PRO A 148 -15.52 -5.44 -0.16
CA PRO A 148 -14.58 -6.11 -1.07
C PRO A 148 -13.32 -6.60 -0.39
N MET A 149 -12.71 -5.80 0.50
CA MET A 149 -11.51 -6.19 1.24
C MET A 149 -11.77 -7.36 2.19
N LEU A 150 -12.92 -7.38 2.88
CA LEU A 150 -13.30 -8.53 3.71
C LEU A 150 -13.43 -9.82 2.88
N LYS A 151 -14.06 -9.73 1.70
CA LYS A 151 -14.16 -10.88 0.78
C LYS A 151 -12.80 -11.33 0.26
N LEU A 152 -11.91 -10.39 -0.06
CA LEU A 152 -10.55 -10.67 -0.48
C LEU A 152 -9.79 -11.43 0.61
N MET A 153 -9.78 -10.90 1.85
CA MET A 153 -9.08 -11.55 2.96
C MET A 153 -9.60 -12.96 3.22
N ALA A 154 -10.92 -13.14 3.20
CA ALA A 154 -11.54 -14.46 3.35
C ALA A 154 -11.24 -15.42 2.19
N ALA A 155 -11.09 -14.92 0.97
CA ALA A 155 -10.71 -15.74 -0.18
C ALA A 155 -9.24 -16.18 -0.08
N LEU A 156 -8.33 -15.26 0.28
CA LEU A 156 -6.91 -15.56 0.43
C LEU A 156 -6.65 -16.54 1.59
N GLU A 157 -7.31 -16.36 2.73
CA GLU A 157 -7.17 -17.25 3.90
C GLU A 157 -7.60 -18.69 3.59
N ASN A 158 -8.61 -18.87 2.73
CA ASN A 158 -9.18 -20.17 2.42
C ASN A 158 -8.76 -20.73 1.05
N ASP A 159 -7.79 -20.10 0.39
CA ASP A 159 -7.31 -20.47 -0.96
C ASP A 159 -8.46 -20.59 -1.98
N ARG A 160 -9.42 -19.66 -1.91
CA ARG A 160 -10.59 -19.61 -2.79
C ARG A 160 -10.31 -18.79 -4.04
N ASP A 161 -11.15 -19.03 -5.07
CA ASP A 161 -11.14 -18.27 -6.29
C ASP A 161 -11.42 -16.77 -6.03
N LEU A 162 -10.61 -15.91 -6.64
CA LEU A 162 -10.74 -14.45 -6.54
C LEU A 162 -11.81 -13.86 -7.47
N HIS A 163 -12.40 -14.64 -8.36
CA HIS A 163 -13.47 -14.19 -9.27
C HIS A 163 -14.70 -13.64 -8.54
N ASP A 164 -14.97 -14.12 -7.32
CA ASP A 164 -16.10 -13.67 -6.51
C ASP A 164 -15.80 -12.40 -5.69
N VAL A 165 -14.55 -11.90 -5.75
CA VAL A 165 -14.16 -10.66 -5.06
C VAL A 165 -14.48 -9.47 -5.97
N PRO A 166 -15.45 -8.63 -5.58
CA PRO A 166 -15.84 -7.51 -6.44
C PRO A 166 -14.71 -6.46 -6.50
N ASN A 167 -14.65 -5.78 -7.64
CA ASN A 167 -13.72 -4.67 -7.85
C ASN A 167 -12.22 -5.04 -7.75
N LEU A 168 -11.87 -6.30 -7.90
CA LEU A 168 -10.49 -6.76 -7.87
C LEU A 168 -9.93 -6.94 -9.28
N SER A 169 -8.68 -6.50 -9.50
CA SER A 169 -7.83 -6.91 -10.61
C SER A 169 -6.67 -7.73 -10.03
N TRP A 170 -6.34 -8.88 -10.64
CA TRP A 170 -5.30 -9.78 -10.12
C TRP A 170 -4.58 -10.54 -11.25
N LYS A 171 -3.46 -11.18 -10.91
CA LYS A 171 -2.71 -12.11 -11.79
C LYS A 171 -3.04 -13.54 -11.45
#